data_2d917b4ff2eee1db05cf75c06098e614
#
_entry.id   2d917b4ff2eee1db05cf75c06098e614
#
_cell.length_a   1.000
_cell.length_b   1.000
_cell.length_c   1.000
_cell.angle_alpha   90.00
_cell.angle_beta   90.00
_cell.angle_gamma   90.00
#
_symmetry.space_group_name_H-M   'P 1'
#
loop_
_entity.id
_entity.type
_entity.pdbx_description
1 polymer ?
#
loop_
_entity_poly.entity_id
_entity_poly.type
_entity_poly.pdbx_seq_one_letter_code
_entity_poly.pdbx_strand_id
1 'polypeptide(L)'
;MVYKCHDTFMVRTPAFPLSVARNVLATEKSEVWNYIKKIGIDEYMLEAIFVSSPSLYDAILKIGKDNKKDQATFVSLYKYLLRASSRTTPIGLMATVGLGHFSLDEESYIEKKNNLDKKIMISYSWIYKLVKELQQDQNVLDRISVVWNKNTYMTSSRIINPYFANHGVSEQNEHKNVSIKSTKLTQFIKDNTENSIKYSELIFSICGIYKGVCREKIVSTINALIEKEFLFTELRIPAYCDSPIEYILSILRKNNINTNLQYNLKKILHEIKVYEEKNGGVQSLKKRKIRWKKSVVTNCT
;
A
#
# COMPACT_ATOMS: atom_id res chain seq x y z
N MET A 1 -1.86 19.15 32.54
CA MET A 1 -2.46 18.23 31.53
C MET A 1 -2.41 16.84 32.15
N VAL A 2 -3.54 16.19 32.41
CA VAL A 2 -3.58 14.84 32.99
C VAL A 2 -3.74 13.86 31.84
N TYR A 3 -2.75 13.02 31.64
CA TYR A 3 -2.85 11.91 30.65
C TYR A 3 -3.81 10.84 31.20
N LYS A 4 -4.78 10.44 30.38
CA LYS A 4 -5.68 9.34 30.69
C LYS A 4 -5.30 8.13 29.83
N CYS A 5 -5.16 6.97 30.46
CA CYS A 5 -4.90 5.73 29.74
C CYS A 5 -6.12 5.37 28.87
N HIS A 6 -5.87 4.89 27.66
CA HIS A 6 -6.94 4.36 26.79
C HIS A 6 -7.36 2.98 27.30
N ASP A 7 -8.64 2.66 27.20
CA ASP A 7 -9.17 1.38 27.70
C ASP A 7 -8.77 0.19 26.81
N THR A 8 -8.25 0.48 25.61
CA THR A 8 -7.85 -0.53 24.63
C THR A 8 -6.35 -0.45 24.35
N PHE A 9 -5.70 -1.60 24.24
CA PHE A 9 -4.29 -1.70 23.86
C PHE A 9 -4.09 -2.70 22.71
N MET A 10 -2.98 -2.57 22.00
CA MET A 10 -2.61 -3.47 20.91
C MET A 10 -1.62 -4.54 21.41
N VAL A 11 -1.91 -5.80 21.11
CA VAL A 11 -1.02 -6.93 21.38
C VAL A 11 -0.44 -7.44 20.08
N ARG A 12 0.87 -7.65 20.05
CA ARG A 12 1.56 -8.26 18.92
C ARG A 12 2.26 -9.53 19.39
N THR A 13 2.01 -10.62 18.70
CA THR A 13 2.63 -11.91 19.03
C THR A 13 3.29 -12.53 17.81
N PRO A 14 4.37 -13.32 17.98
CA PRO A 14 4.89 -14.16 16.90
C PRO A 14 3.82 -15.14 16.41
N ALA A 15 3.87 -15.53 15.14
CA ALA A 15 2.92 -16.48 14.56
C ALA A 15 3.03 -17.89 15.17
N PHE A 16 4.25 -18.29 15.56
CA PHE A 16 4.54 -19.56 16.20
C PHE A 16 5.00 -19.38 17.65
N PRO A 17 4.78 -20.39 18.52
CA PRO A 17 5.27 -20.33 19.89
C PRO A 17 6.80 -20.39 19.95
N LEU A 18 7.39 -19.81 20.99
CA LEU A 18 8.84 -19.79 21.20
C LEU A 18 9.44 -21.21 21.35
N SER A 19 8.64 -22.19 21.75
CA SER A 19 9.04 -23.60 21.81
C SER A 19 9.54 -24.14 20.46
N VAL A 20 9.00 -23.66 19.34
CA VAL A 20 9.48 -24.02 17.99
C VAL A 20 10.94 -23.63 17.82
N ALA A 21 11.32 -22.41 18.17
CA ALA A 21 12.71 -21.95 18.10
C ALA A 21 13.61 -22.71 19.09
N ARG A 22 13.14 -22.95 20.33
CA ARG A 22 13.88 -23.70 21.34
C ARG A 22 14.13 -25.14 20.93
N ASN A 23 13.12 -25.82 20.37
CA ASN A 23 13.25 -27.19 19.91
C ASN A 23 14.28 -27.33 18.78
N VAL A 24 14.30 -26.34 17.83
CA VAL A 24 15.34 -26.32 16.79
C VAL A 24 16.73 -26.19 17.38
N LEU A 25 16.92 -25.35 18.41
CA LEU A 25 18.21 -25.17 19.07
C LEU A 25 18.63 -26.36 19.94
N ALA A 26 17.67 -27.11 20.48
CA ALA A 26 17.92 -28.27 21.34
C ALA A 26 18.07 -29.58 20.55
N THR A 27 17.71 -29.62 19.28
CA THR A 27 17.78 -30.81 18.43
C THR A 27 19.22 -31.07 18.00
N GLU A 28 19.66 -32.34 17.97
CA GLU A 28 20.97 -32.73 17.48
C GLU A 28 21.19 -32.32 16.03
N LYS A 29 22.44 -31.94 15.67
CA LYS A 29 22.75 -31.45 14.31
C LYS A 29 22.29 -32.40 13.21
N SER A 30 22.32 -33.69 13.42
CA SER A 30 21.85 -34.72 12.47
C SER A 30 20.35 -34.66 12.21
N GLU A 31 19.54 -34.23 13.20
CA GLU A 31 18.08 -34.24 13.15
C GLU A 31 17.48 -32.86 12.92
N VAL A 32 18.24 -31.77 13.13
CA VAL A 32 17.78 -30.40 12.95
C VAL A 32 17.12 -30.19 11.59
N TRP A 33 17.71 -30.74 10.55
CA TRP A 33 17.19 -30.60 9.20
C TRP A 33 15.85 -31.30 8.99
N ASN A 34 15.66 -32.47 9.57
CA ASN A 34 14.39 -33.18 9.51
C ASN A 34 13.30 -32.42 10.27
N TYR A 35 13.64 -31.87 11.43
CA TYR A 35 12.74 -31.04 12.21
C TYR A 35 12.34 -29.76 11.47
N ILE A 36 13.31 -29.02 10.94
CA ILE A 36 13.07 -27.80 10.15
C ILE A 36 12.21 -28.11 8.92
N LYS A 37 12.50 -29.22 8.22
CA LYS A 37 11.72 -29.65 7.05
C LYS A 37 10.27 -29.96 7.44
N LYS A 38 10.04 -30.64 8.57
CA LYS A 38 8.70 -30.94 9.07
C LYS A 38 7.89 -29.71 9.38
N ILE A 39 8.46 -28.73 10.09
CA ILE A 39 7.77 -27.47 10.43
C ILE A 39 7.60 -26.58 9.19
N GLY A 40 8.58 -26.54 8.30
CA GLY A 40 8.53 -25.74 7.07
C GLY A 40 7.51 -26.27 6.05
N ILE A 41 7.01 -27.49 6.20
CA ILE A 41 5.97 -28.08 5.37
C ILE A 41 4.56 -27.71 5.87
N ASP A 42 4.43 -27.21 7.11
CA ASP A 42 3.16 -26.69 7.60
C ASP A 42 2.57 -25.67 6.62
N GLU A 43 1.29 -25.84 6.31
CA GLU A 43 0.61 -25.05 5.26
C GLU A 43 0.67 -23.55 5.55
N TYR A 44 0.49 -23.15 6.82
CA TYR A 44 0.57 -21.77 7.24
C TYR A 44 1.98 -21.20 7.06
N MET A 45 3.02 -21.96 7.44
CA MET A 45 4.42 -21.53 7.30
C MET A 45 4.81 -21.41 5.83
N LEU A 46 4.38 -22.33 4.98
CA LEU A 46 4.60 -22.24 3.53
C LEU A 46 3.94 -21.01 2.93
N GLU A 47 2.73 -20.67 3.36
CA GLU A 47 2.04 -19.46 2.93
C GLU A 47 2.77 -18.19 3.42
N ALA A 48 3.20 -18.16 4.68
CA ALA A 48 3.96 -17.06 5.25
C ALA A 48 5.29 -16.83 4.52
N ILE A 49 5.98 -17.92 4.15
CA ILE A 49 7.21 -17.86 3.33
C ILE A 49 6.89 -17.36 1.92
N PHE A 50 5.83 -17.87 1.28
CA PHE A 50 5.45 -17.44 -0.06
C PHE A 50 5.14 -15.93 -0.14
N VAL A 51 4.44 -15.40 0.86
CA VAL A 51 4.14 -13.96 0.97
C VAL A 51 5.42 -13.14 1.15
N SER A 52 6.36 -13.63 1.98
CA SER A 52 7.59 -12.89 2.33
C SER A 52 8.71 -13.08 1.30
N SER A 53 8.85 -14.28 0.74
CA SER A 53 9.92 -14.66 -0.21
C SER A 53 9.45 -15.77 -1.15
N PRO A 54 8.84 -15.44 -2.29
CA PRO A 54 8.45 -16.43 -3.30
C PRO A 54 9.61 -17.31 -3.80
N SER A 55 10.81 -16.75 -3.88
CA SER A 55 12.01 -17.49 -4.30
C SER A 55 12.42 -18.56 -3.30
N LEU A 56 12.32 -18.28 -1.99
CA LEU A 56 12.58 -19.27 -0.94
C LEU A 56 11.50 -20.37 -0.97
N TYR A 57 10.23 -20.00 -1.16
CA TYR A 57 9.16 -20.99 -1.33
C TYR A 57 9.43 -21.95 -2.47
N ASP A 58 9.82 -21.44 -3.65
CA ASP A 58 10.13 -22.27 -4.80
C ASP A 58 11.39 -23.13 -4.58
N ALA A 59 12.37 -22.66 -3.78
CA ALA A 59 13.53 -23.45 -3.36
C ALA A 59 13.15 -24.59 -2.42
N ILE A 60 12.28 -24.34 -1.43
CA ILE A 60 11.79 -25.37 -0.50
C ILE A 60 11.12 -26.52 -1.23
N LEU A 61 10.30 -26.25 -2.26
CA LEU A 61 9.64 -27.28 -3.06
C LEU A 61 10.60 -28.14 -3.90
N LYS A 62 11.85 -27.69 -4.06
CA LYS A 62 12.89 -28.39 -4.82
C LYS A 62 13.92 -29.11 -3.95
N ILE A 63 13.78 -29.05 -2.63
CA ILE A 63 14.70 -29.73 -1.69
C ILE A 63 14.78 -31.22 -2.02
N GLY A 64 16.01 -31.76 -2.00
CA GLY A 64 16.31 -33.16 -2.34
C GLY A 64 16.82 -33.36 -3.75
N LYS A 65 16.95 -32.30 -4.56
CA LYS A 65 17.46 -32.37 -5.93
C LYS A 65 18.91 -31.89 -6.12
N ASP A 66 19.43 -31.08 -5.14
CA ASP A 66 20.78 -30.51 -5.20
C ASP A 66 21.30 -30.24 -3.77
N ASN A 67 22.20 -31.07 -3.25
CA ASN A 67 22.68 -31.00 -1.86
C ASN A 67 23.31 -29.66 -1.46
N LYS A 68 24.02 -28.93 -2.34
CA LYS A 68 24.63 -27.65 -2.00
C LYS A 68 23.61 -26.52 -1.88
N LYS A 69 22.63 -26.48 -2.77
CA LYS A 69 21.52 -25.49 -2.72
C LYS A 69 20.55 -25.80 -1.59
N ASP A 70 20.37 -27.06 -1.26
CA ASP A 70 19.52 -27.49 -0.16
C ASP A 70 20.01 -26.92 1.18
N GLN A 71 21.32 -26.95 1.44
CA GLN A 71 21.88 -26.38 2.69
C GLN A 71 21.59 -24.87 2.85
N ALA A 72 21.77 -24.08 1.79
CA ALA A 72 21.45 -22.64 1.83
C ALA A 72 19.95 -22.40 2.03
N THR A 73 19.12 -23.25 1.43
CA THR A 73 17.65 -23.20 1.58
C THR A 73 17.24 -23.50 3.03
N PHE A 74 17.84 -24.52 3.67
CA PHE A 74 17.59 -24.84 5.07
C PHE A 74 18.02 -23.73 6.03
N VAL A 75 19.19 -23.12 5.81
CA VAL A 75 19.63 -21.97 6.64
C VAL A 75 18.64 -20.81 6.52
N SER A 76 18.14 -20.54 5.31
CA SER A 76 17.14 -19.53 5.09
C SER A 76 15.82 -19.87 5.78
N LEU A 77 15.32 -21.10 5.63
CA LEU A 77 14.13 -21.59 6.31
C LEU A 77 14.25 -21.48 7.83
N TYR A 78 15.40 -21.87 8.38
CA TYR A 78 15.67 -21.71 9.81
C TYR A 78 15.56 -20.26 10.29
N LYS A 79 16.13 -19.31 9.56
CA LYS A 79 16.00 -17.87 9.88
C LYS A 79 14.56 -17.38 9.87
N TYR A 80 13.74 -17.88 8.94
CA TYR A 80 12.30 -17.56 8.88
C TYR A 80 11.54 -18.17 10.06
N LEU A 81 11.85 -19.41 10.45
CA LEU A 81 11.26 -20.06 11.62
C LEU A 81 11.60 -19.31 12.91
N LEU A 82 12.88 -18.95 13.11
CA LEU A 82 13.30 -18.13 14.25
C LEU A 82 12.54 -16.82 14.30
N ARG A 83 12.41 -16.15 13.16
CA ARG A 83 11.66 -14.90 13.08
C ARG A 83 10.21 -15.07 13.46
N ALA A 84 9.55 -16.08 12.89
CA ALA A 84 8.12 -16.36 13.11
C ALA A 84 7.81 -16.82 14.55
N SER A 85 8.82 -17.25 15.31
CA SER A 85 8.69 -17.73 16.70
C SER A 85 9.16 -16.73 17.75
N SER A 86 9.98 -15.72 17.38
CA SER A 86 10.62 -14.84 18.36
C SER A 86 10.37 -13.35 18.14
N ARG A 87 9.86 -12.95 16.99
CA ARG A 87 9.68 -11.52 16.69
C ARG A 87 8.21 -11.16 16.54
N THR A 88 7.80 -10.11 17.22
CA THR A 88 6.44 -9.57 17.23
C THR A 88 6.18 -8.52 16.15
N THR A 89 7.22 -8.10 15.40
CA THR A 89 7.05 -7.14 14.30
C THR A 89 6.28 -7.79 13.16
N PRO A 90 5.08 -7.29 12.80
CA PRO A 90 4.27 -7.88 11.74
C PRO A 90 4.94 -7.68 10.38
N ILE A 91 5.34 -8.78 9.77
CA ILE A 91 5.82 -8.84 8.38
C ILE A 91 5.09 -10.01 7.71
N GLY A 92 4.19 -9.70 6.78
CA GLY A 92 3.32 -10.69 6.17
C GLY A 92 2.58 -11.50 7.25
N LEU A 93 2.66 -12.82 7.17
CA LEU A 93 2.01 -13.74 8.11
C LEU A 93 2.94 -14.23 9.24
N MET A 94 4.09 -13.57 9.48
CA MET A 94 5.08 -14.00 10.49
C MET A 94 4.77 -13.56 11.91
N ALA A 95 3.79 -12.68 12.09
CA ALA A 95 3.32 -12.21 13.39
C ALA A 95 1.83 -11.88 13.31
N THR A 96 1.18 -11.91 14.45
CA THR A 96 -0.24 -11.59 14.59
C THR A 96 -0.43 -10.31 15.41
N VAL A 97 -1.55 -9.64 15.19
CA VAL A 97 -1.95 -8.43 15.92
C VAL A 97 -3.34 -8.68 16.48
N GLY A 98 -3.53 -8.36 17.75
CA GLY A 98 -4.82 -8.40 18.42
C GLY A 98 -5.07 -7.10 19.20
N LEU A 99 -6.30 -6.89 19.61
CA LEU A 99 -6.69 -5.84 20.54
C LEU A 99 -6.99 -6.46 21.89
N GLY A 100 -6.54 -5.83 22.97
CA GLY A 100 -6.88 -6.17 24.33
C GLY A 100 -7.57 -4.98 25.01
N HIS A 101 -8.25 -5.27 26.09
CA HIS A 101 -8.91 -4.29 26.93
C HIS A 101 -8.40 -4.43 28.35
N PHE A 102 -8.23 -3.30 29.06
CA PHE A 102 -7.97 -3.30 30.48
C PHE A 102 -9.25 -3.68 31.22
N SER A 103 -9.19 -4.66 32.12
CA SER A 103 -10.27 -5.06 33.02
C SER A 103 -9.87 -4.75 34.46
N LEU A 104 -10.87 -4.57 35.30
CA LEU A 104 -10.67 -4.47 36.75
C LEU A 104 -10.67 -5.85 37.43
N ASP A 105 -10.90 -6.92 36.68
CA ASP A 105 -10.84 -8.28 37.15
C ASP A 105 -9.41 -8.66 37.55
N GLU A 106 -9.25 -9.45 38.57
CA GLU A 106 -7.93 -9.88 39.06
C GLU A 106 -7.22 -10.86 38.12
N GLU A 107 -7.95 -11.51 37.21
CA GLU A 107 -7.40 -12.48 36.27
C GLU A 107 -7.20 -11.86 34.88
N SER A 108 -5.96 -11.94 34.39
CA SER A 108 -5.61 -11.60 33.02
C SER A 108 -5.60 -12.88 32.17
N TYR A 109 -6.33 -12.88 31.07
CA TYR A 109 -6.30 -14.00 30.12
C TYR A 109 -6.03 -13.54 28.70
N ILE A 110 -5.42 -14.42 27.91
CA ILE A 110 -5.23 -14.23 26.47
C ILE A 110 -5.92 -15.38 25.76
N GLU A 111 -7.01 -15.06 25.05
CA GLU A 111 -7.67 -16.03 24.22
C GLU A 111 -7.00 -16.06 22.83
N LYS A 112 -6.41 -17.20 22.48
CA LYS A 112 -5.86 -17.42 21.14
C LYS A 112 -6.94 -18.03 20.25
N LYS A 113 -7.46 -17.26 19.32
CA LYS A 113 -8.37 -17.79 18.30
C LYS A 113 -7.63 -18.78 17.39
N ASN A 114 -8.23 -19.93 17.15
CA ASN A 114 -7.68 -20.95 16.25
C ASN A 114 -7.68 -20.50 14.78
N ASN A 115 -8.60 -19.61 14.41
CA ASN A 115 -8.65 -19.01 13.09
C ASN A 115 -8.19 -17.55 13.16
N LEU A 116 -7.07 -17.27 12.51
CA LEU A 116 -6.56 -15.90 12.36
C LEU A 116 -7.18 -15.26 11.11
N ASP A 117 -7.76 -14.10 11.29
CA ASP A 117 -8.23 -13.30 10.17
C ASP A 117 -7.03 -12.76 9.37
N LYS A 118 -6.97 -13.10 8.09
CA LYS A 118 -5.93 -12.61 7.19
C LYS A 118 -6.45 -11.40 6.45
N LYS A 119 -5.71 -10.29 6.47
CA LYS A 119 -6.03 -9.09 5.70
C LYS A 119 -4.96 -8.80 4.66
N ILE A 120 -5.39 -8.45 3.45
CA ILE A 120 -4.51 -7.99 2.38
C ILE A 120 -4.52 -6.46 2.34
N MET A 121 -3.37 -5.87 2.56
CA MET A 121 -3.17 -4.43 2.33
C MET A 121 -2.48 -4.21 1.00
N ILE A 122 -3.05 -3.34 0.18
CA ILE A 122 -2.44 -2.96 -1.09
C ILE A 122 -1.33 -1.94 -0.82
N SER A 123 -0.19 -2.11 -1.50
CA SER A 123 0.92 -1.17 -1.38
C SER A 123 0.50 0.24 -1.81
N TYR A 124 0.74 1.22 -0.96
CA TYR A 124 0.49 2.62 -1.29
C TYR A 124 1.29 3.08 -2.51
N SER A 125 2.51 2.60 -2.73
CA SER A 125 3.29 2.93 -3.94
C SER A 125 2.58 2.48 -5.22
N TRP A 126 1.90 1.34 -5.21
CA TRP A 126 1.09 0.90 -6.33
C TRP A 126 -0.15 1.78 -6.53
N ILE A 127 -0.83 2.14 -5.45
CA ILE A 127 -1.99 3.05 -5.50
C ILE A 127 -1.58 4.42 -6.05
N TYR A 128 -0.46 4.98 -5.62
CA TYR A 128 0.01 6.27 -6.13
C TYR A 128 0.44 6.20 -7.61
N LYS A 129 1.00 5.07 -8.07
CA LYS A 129 1.24 4.85 -9.50
C LYS A 129 -0.07 4.90 -10.29
N LEU A 130 -1.08 4.19 -9.82
CA LEU A 130 -2.42 4.19 -10.42
C LEU A 130 -3.03 5.61 -10.45
N VAL A 131 -2.93 6.34 -9.35
CA VAL A 131 -3.41 7.74 -9.30
C VAL A 131 -2.68 8.62 -10.30
N LYS A 132 -1.35 8.47 -10.44
CA LYS A 132 -0.57 9.23 -11.44
C LYS A 132 -0.99 8.89 -12.87
N GLU A 133 -1.23 7.63 -13.19
CA GLU A 133 -1.72 7.21 -14.51
C GLU A 133 -3.10 7.84 -14.81
N LEU A 134 -4.01 7.81 -13.84
CA LEU A 134 -5.31 8.47 -13.96
C LEU A 134 -5.20 10.00 -14.13
N GLN A 135 -4.24 10.64 -13.50
CA GLN A 135 -3.98 12.07 -13.64
C GLN A 135 -3.30 12.45 -14.96
N GLN A 136 -2.80 11.49 -15.73
CA GLN A 136 -2.29 11.71 -17.10
C GLN A 136 -3.40 11.61 -18.16
N ASP A 137 -4.53 10.99 -17.83
CA ASP A 137 -5.69 10.92 -18.73
C ASP A 137 -6.51 12.21 -18.66
N GLN A 138 -6.50 12.99 -19.74
CA GLN A 138 -7.23 14.25 -19.83
C GLN A 138 -8.74 14.05 -19.67
N ASN A 139 -9.31 12.93 -20.15
CA ASN A 139 -10.74 12.62 -19.96
C ASN A 139 -11.11 12.40 -18.50
N VAL A 140 -10.15 11.92 -17.69
CA VAL A 140 -10.32 11.80 -16.25
C VAL A 140 -10.19 13.17 -15.59
N LEU A 141 -9.12 13.92 -15.90
CA LEU A 141 -8.87 15.23 -15.30
C LEU A 141 -10.04 16.21 -15.52
N ASP A 142 -10.56 16.28 -16.75
CA ASP A 142 -11.64 17.22 -17.10
C ASP A 142 -12.92 17.02 -16.26
N ARG A 143 -13.09 15.84 -15.67
CA ARG A 143 -14.29 15.48 -14.90
C ARG A 143 -14.11 15.53 -13.39
N ILE A 144 -12.87 15.51 -12.90
CA ILE A 144 -12.58 15.54 -11.46
C ILE A 144 -12.34 16.96 -10.97
N SER A 145 -12.40 17.12 -9.65
CA SER A 145 -12.14 18.41 -9.02
C SER A 145 -10.69 18.51 -8.55
N VAL A 146 -10.24 19.75 -8.43
CA VAL A 146 -8.92 20.11 -7.90
C VAL A 146 -9.08 21.11 -6.74
N VAL A 147 -8.11 21.10 -5.83
CA VAL A 147 -8.05 22.01 -4.69
C VAL A 147 -6.61 22.38 -4.38
N TRP A 148 -6.39 23.60 -3.92
CA TRP A 148 -5.06 24.07 -3.55
C TRP A 148 -4.51 23.32 -2.33
N ASN A 149 -3.21 23.01 -2.36
CA ASN A 149 -2.53 22.41 -1.20
C ASN A 149 -2.31 23.47 -0.11
N LYS A 150 -3.11 23.40 0.95
CA LYS A 150 -3.06 24.33 2.08
C LYS A 150 -1.76 24.30 2.89
N ASN A 151 -0.92 23.26 2.70
CA ASN A 151 0.39 23.17 3.36
C ASN A 151 1.48 23.98 2.63
N THR A 152 1.16 24.62 1.50
CA THR A 152 2.07 25.52 0.81
C THR A 152 2.14 26.88 1.50
N TYR A 153 3.30 27.49 1.49
CA TYR A 153 3.46 28.86 1.97
C TYR A 153 4.10 29.76 0.92
N MET A 154 3.88 31.05 1.02
CA MET A 154 4.37 32.05 0.09
C MET A 154 5.52 32.86 0.68
N THR A 155 6.56 33.07 -0.10
CA THR A 155 7.60 34.06 0.11
C THR A 155 7.36 35.25 -0.84
N SER A 156 8.21 36.29 -0.81
CA SER A 156 8.05 37.48 -1.67
C SER A 156 7.90 37.16 -3.17
N SER A 157 8.55 36.13 -3.67
CA SER A 157 8.61 35.81 -5.10
C SER A 157 8.27 34.37 -5.45
N ARG A 158 8.08 33.50 -4.45
CA ARG A 158 7.88 32.06 -4.67
C ARG A 158 6.80 31.49 -3.77
N ILE A 159 6.14 30.44 -4.28
CA ILE A 159 5.26 29.57 -3.51
C ILE A 159 6.02 28.27 -3.28
N ILE A 160 6.06 27.78 -2.05
CA ILE A 160 6.86 26.63 -1.63
C ILE A 160 5.92 25.53 -1.14
N ASN A 161 6.12 24.31 -1.66
CA ASN A 161 5.57 23.09 -1.08
C ASN A 161 6.70 22.36 -0.32
N PRO A 162 6.70 22.39 1.01
CA PRO A 162 7.79 21.79 1.82
C PRO A 162 7.67 20.27 1.94
N TYR A 163 6.53 19.70 1.59
CA TYR A 163 6.19 18.29 1.84
C TYR A 163 5.96 17.49 0.56
N PHE A 164 6.58 17.91 -0.55
CA PHE A 164 6.50 17.12 -1.77
C PHE A 164 7.15 15.75 -1.57
N ALA A 165 6.45 14.69 -1.95
CA ALA A 165 6.96 13.34 -1.93
C ALA A 165 6.58 12.59 -3.22
N ASN A 166 7.44 11.67 -3.64
CA ASN A 166 7.12 10.80 -4.79
C ASN A 166 6.29 9.57 -4.40
N HIS A 167 5.96 9.42 -3.13
CA HIS A 167 5.13 8.33 -2.57
C HIS A 167 5.61 6.90 -2.94
N GLY A 168 6.92 6.70 -3.14
CA GLY A 168 7.49 5.41 -3.53
C GLY A 168 7.15 4.97 -4.96
N VAL A 169 6.78 5.92 -5.83
CA VAL A 169 6.52 5.64 -7.26
C VAL A 169 7.82 5.34 -8.00
N SER A 170 8.94 5.97 -7.62
CA SER A 170 10.30 5.64 -8.05
C SER A 170 10.98 4.71 -7.03
N GLU A 171 12.13 4.12 -7.40
CA GLU A 171 12.88 3.18 -6.55
C GLU A 171 13.35 3.79 -5.22
N GLN A 172 13.56 5.11 -5.18
CA GLN A 172 13.93 5.84 -3.97
C GLN A 172 12.80 6.77 -3.53
N ASN A 173 12.46 6.71 -2.24
CA ASN A 173 11.55 7.69 -1.66
C ASN A 173 12.24 9.05 -1.59
N GLU A 174 11.69 10.02 -2.32
CA GLU A 174 12.17 11.39 -2.32
C GLU A 174 11.20 12.29 -1.56
N HIS A 175 11.73 13.00 -0.57
CA HIS A 175 11.05 14.11 0.10
C HIS A 175 11.84 15.38 -0.23
N LYS A 176 11.21 16.32 -0.89
CA LYS A 176 11.87 17.55 -1.38
C LYS A 176 11.03 18.78 -1.09
N ASN A 177 11.71 19.87 -0.85
CA ASN A 177 11.11 21.19 -0.98
C ASN A 177 11.05 21.54 -2.46
N VAL A 178 9.85 21.72 -2.99
CA VAL A 178 9.66 22.23 -4.36
C VAL A 178 9.06 23.62 -4.31
N SER A 179 9.43 24.45 -5.27
CA SER A 179 8.95 25.82 -5.31
C SER A 179 8.66 26.25 -6.73
N ILE A 180 7.67 27.11 -6.88
CA ILE A 180 7.28 27.78 -8.14
C ILE A 180 7.36 29.29 -8.00
N LYS A 181 7.49 30.02 -9.11
CA LYS A 181 7.40 31.48 -9.11
C LYS A 181 5.97 31.91 -8.75
N SER A 182 5.86 32.90 -7.87
CA SER A 182 4.59 33.58 -7.60
C SER A 182 4.31 34.57 -8.73
N THR A 183 3.51 34.16 -9.71
CA THR A 183 3.07 34.96 -10.85
C THR A 183 1.60 35.28 -10.69
N LYS A 184 1.09 36.29 -11.46
CA LYS A 184 -0.35 36.59 -11.48
C LYS A 184 -1.19 35.37 -11.80
N LEU A 185 -0.73 34.49 -12.71
CA LEU A 185 -1.43 33.25 -13.06
C LEU A 185 -1.44 32.24 -11.90
N THR A 186 -0.30 32.00 -11.23
CA THR A 186 -0.24 31.04 -10.11
C THR A 186 -1.03 31.55 -8.91
N GLN A 187 -1.06 32.85 -8.65
CA GLN A 187 -1.90 33.44 -7.63
C GLN A 187 -3.39 33.30 -7.97
N PHE A 188 -3.77 33.60 -9.21
CA PHE A 188 -5.14 33.41 -9.67
C PHE A 188 -5.59 31.95 -9.53
N ILE A 189 -4.75 31.01 -9.93
CA ILE A 189 -5.04 29.56 -9.75
C ILE A 189 -5.25 29.25 -8.26
N LYS A 190 -4.35 29.72 -7.41
CA LYS A 190 -4.46 29.50 -5.95
C LYS A 190 -5.78 30.03 -5.40
N ASP A 191 -6.12 31.29 -5.69
CA ASP A 191 -7.31 31.96 -5.15
C ASP A 191 -8.61 31.27 -5.62
N ASN A 192 -8.64 30.76 -6.86
CA ASN A 192 -9.80 30.06 -7.41
C ASN A 192 -9.87 28.58 -7.03
N THR A 193 -8.84 28.03 -6.39
CA THR A 193 -8.78 26.63 -5.94
C THR A 193 -8.67 26.48 -4.43
N GLU A 194 -8.87 27.55 -3.66
CA GLU A 194 -8.98 27.47 -2.20
C GLU A 194 -10.09 26.51 -1.75
N ASN A 195 -11.19 26.52 -2.50
CA ASN A 195 -12.24 25.53 -2.45
C ASN A 195 -12.13 24.59 -3.65
N SER A 196 -12.71 23.42 -3.53
CA SER A 196 -12.72 22.43 -4.61
C SER A 196 -13.50 22.94 -5.82
N ILE A 197 -12.87 22.95 -7.00
CA ILE A 197 -13.46 23.35 -8.29
C ILE A 197 -13.20 22.24 -9.33
N LYS A 198 -14.09 22.09 -10.32
CA LYS A 198 -13.83 21.19 -11.45
C LYS A 198 -12.62 21.65 -12.26
N TYR A 199 -11.76 20.72 -12.65
CA TYR A 199 -10.58 21.01 -13.45
C TYR A 199 -10.94 21.74 -14.76
N SER A 200 -12.01 21.29 -15.44
CA SER A 200 -12.50 21.93 -16.67
C SER A 200 -13.01 23.36 -16.45
N GLU A 201 -13.68 23.63 -15.34
CA GLU A 201 -14.17 24.97 -14.96
C GLU A 201 -12.99 25.91 -14.66
N LEU A 202 -11.96 25.41 -13.97
CA LEU A 202 -10.72 26.17 -13.72
C LEU A 202 -10.07 26.61 -15.03
N ILE A 203 -9.89 25.67 -15.98
CA ILE A 203 -9.33 25.99 -17.31
C ILE A 203 -10.19 27.03 -18.02
N PHE A 204 -11.50 26.85 -18.02
CA PHE A 204 -12.43 27.77 -18.67
C PHE A 204 -12.29 29.19 -18.09
N SER A 205 -12.24 29.33 -16.78
CA SER A 205 -12.06 30.61 -16.08
C SER A 205 -10.74 31.28 -16.42
N ILE A 206 -9.64 30.51 -16.47
CA ILE A 206 -8.32 31.05 -16.83
C ILE A 206 -8.31 31.51 -18.30
N CYS A 207 -8.85 30.71 -19.23
CA CYS A 207 -8.94 31.08 -20.65
C CYS A 207 -9.77 32.35 -20.87
N GLY A 208 -10.80 32.58 -20.08
CA GLY A 208 -11.63 33.77 -20.14
C GLY A 208 -10.87 35.05 -19.79
N ILE A 209 -9.94 34.99 -18.84
CA ILE A 209 -9.17 36.12 -18.33
C ILE A 209 -7.87 36.33 -19.16
N TYR A 210 -7.16 35.26 -19.45
CA TYR A 210 -5.86 35.27 -20.11
C TYR A 210 -5.99 34.97 -21.62
N LYS A 211 -6.75 35.82 -22.35
CA LYS A 211 -7.08 35.63 -23.78
C LYS A 211 -5.86 35.47 -24.70
N GLY A 212 -4.67 35.95 -24.30
CA GLY A 212 -3.42 35.83 -25.08
C GLY A 212 -2.61 34.55 -24.82
N VAL A 213 -3.07 33.69 -23.97
CA VAL A 213 -2.36 32.42 -23.62
C VAL A 213 -3.11 31.25 -24.24
N CYS A 214 -2.41 30.41 -25.00
CA CYS A 214 -3.03 29.24 -25.59
C CYS A 214 -3.47 28.24 -24.53
N ARG A 215 -4.57 27.54 -24.78
CA ARG A 215 -5.20 26.60 -23.84
C ARG A 215 -4.22 25.48 -23.40
N GLU A 216 -3.41 24.99 -24.33
CA GLU A 216 -2.44 23.93 -24.09
C GLU A 216 -1.40 24.33 -23.02
N LYS A 217 -0.98 25.60 -23.04
CA LYS A 217 -0.05 26.16 -22.06
C LYS A 217 -0.68 26.27 -20.67
N ILE A 218 -1.97 26.63 -20.61
CA ILE A 218 -2.74 26.68 -19.37
C ILE A 218 -2.86 25.25 -18.78
N VAL A 219 -3.27 24.28 -19.61
CA VAL A 219 -3.39 22.88 -19.25
C VAL A 219 -2.04 22.33 -18.72
N SER A 220 -0.95 22.57 -19.46
CA SER A 220 0.37 22.09 -19.04
C SER A 220 0.82 22.74 -17.72
N THR A 221 0.47 24.01 -17.48
CA THR A 221 0.77 24.68 -16.21
C THR A 221 0.01 24.05 -15.06
N ILE A 222 -1.29 23.79 -15.21
CA ILE A 222 -2.11 23.18 -14.16
C ILE A 222 -1.63 21.74 -13.89
N ASN A 223 -1.33 20.96 -14.93
CA ASN A 223 -0.81 19.61 -14.80
C ASN A 223 0.55 19.59 -14.06
N ALA A 224 1.43 20.55 -14.32
CA ALA A 224 2.68 20.71 -13.59
C ALA A 224 2.45 21.05 -12.10
N LEU A 225 1.41 21.83 -11.78
CA LEU A 225 1.03 22.11 -10.39
C LEU A 225 0.48 20.87 -9.70
N ILE A 226 -0.28 20.03 -10.39
CA ILE A 226 -0.75 18.73 -9.87
C ILE A 226 0.43 17.80 -9.65
N GLU A 227 1.34 17.68 -10.62
CA GLU A 227 2.53 16.81 -10.51
C GLU A 227 3.42 17.18 -9.34
N LYS A 228 3.56 18.47 -9.03
CA LYS A 228 4.37 18.99 -7.91
C LYS A 228 3.57 19.18 -6.62
N GLU A 229 2.35 18.68 -6.59
CA GLU A 229 1.45 18.72 -5.42
C GLU A 229 1.19 20.13 -4.87
N PHE A 230 1.15 21.15 -5.74
CA PHE A 230 0.57 22.45 -5.42
C PHE A 230 -0.95 22.42 -5.55
N LEU A 231 -1.46 21.60 -6.45
CA LEU A 231 -2.88 21.25 -6.58
C LEU A 231 -3.05 19.77 -6.29
N PHE A 232 -4.03 19.45 -5.48
CA PHE A 232 -4.51 18.09 -5.25
C PHE A 232 -5.75 17.82 -6.06
N THR A 233 -5.84 16.64 -6.66
CA THR A 233 -7.07 16.14 -7.27
C THR A 233 -7.92 15.37 -6.25
N GLU A 234 -9.22 15.17 -6.52
CA GLU A 234 -10.08 14.30 -5.71
C GLU A 234 -9.55 12.85 -5.63
N LEU A 235 -8.64 12.43 -6.53
CA LEU A 235 -8.00 11.10 -6.48
C LEU A 235 -6.95 10.97 -5.37
N ARG A 236 -6.60 12.04 -4.66
CA ARG A 236 -5.68 11.97 -3.53
C ARG A 236 -6.28 11.12 -2.41
N ILE A 237 -5.59 10.05 -2.07
CA ILE A 237 -6.04 9.13 -1.02
C ILE A 237 -5.94 9.81 0.35
N PRO A 238 -7.00 9.81 1.17
CA PRO A 238 -6.92 10.26 2.56
C PRO A 238 -5.92 9.45 3.38
N ALA A 239 -5.27 10.08 4.37
CA ALA A 239 -4.26 9.43 5.21
C ALA A 239 -4.80 8.19 5.95
N TYR A 240 -6.06 8.24 6.37
CA TYR A 240 -6.76 7.14 7.03
C TYR A 240 -7.85 6.60 6.10
N CYS A 241 -7.43 5.82 5.10
CA CYS A 241 -8.34 5.20 4.14
C CYS A 241 -8.26 3.68 4.25
N ASP A 242 -9.35 3.05 4.68
CA ASP A 242 -9.40 1.60 4.87
C ASP A 242 -9.28 0.84 3.54
N SER A 243 -9.88 1.37 2.47
CA SER A 243 -9.86 0.75 1.14
C SER A 243 -9.58 1.79 0.05
N PRO A 244 -8.28 2.04 -0.27
CA PRO A 244 -7.91 2.99 -1.31
C PRO A 244 -8.52 2.71 -2.69
N ILE A 245 -8.68 1.43 -3.06
CA ILE A 245 -9.33 1.07 -4.33
C ILE A 245 -10.80 1.45 -4.34
N GLU A 246 -11.54 1.19 -3.26
CA GLU A 246 -12.96 1.57 -3.17
C GLU A 246 -13.11 3.08 -3.21
N TYR A 247 -12.19 3.81 -2.57
CA TYR A 247 -12.16 5.26 -2.65
C TYR A 247 -12.01 5.74 -4.11
N ILE A 248 -11.00 5.25 -4.84
CA ILE A 248 -10.81 5.57 -6.27
C ILE A 248 -12.06 5.22 -7.09
N LEU A 249 -12.61 4.02 -6.89
CA LEU A 249 -13.83 3.60 -7.57
C LEU A 249 -15.02 4.52 -7.28
N SER A 250 -15.15 5.03 -6.06
CA SER A 250 -16.21 5.98 -5.69
C SER A 250 -16.08 7.30 -6.46
N ILE A 251 -14.86 7.82 -6.60
CA ILE A 251 -14.58 9.04 -7.36
C ILE A 251 -14.87 8.83 -8.86
N LEU A 252 -14.43 7.72 -9.43
CA LEU A 252 -14.68 7.40 -10.83
C LEU A 252 -16.19 7.28 -11.12
N ARG A 253 -16.98 6.68 -10.24
CA ARG A 253 -18.43 6.57 -10.35
C ARG A 253 -19.11 7.93 -10.22
N LYS A 254 -18.77 8.70 -9.17
CA LYS A 254 -19.32 10.03 -8.91
C LYS A 254 -19.18 10.96 -10.12
N ASN A 255 -18.07 10.85 -10.85
CA ASN A 255 -17.76 11.70 -11.99
C ASN A 255 -18.13 11.06 -13.35
N ASN A 256 -18.90 9.95 -13.36
CA ASN A 256 -19.31 9.23 -14.57
C ASN A 256 -18.13 8.84 -15.48
N ILE A 257 -16.99 8.50 -14.89
CA ILE A 257 -15.80 8.04 -15.61
C ILE A 257 -15.89 6.54 -15.74
N ASN A 258 -16.31 6.05 -16.91
CA ASN A 258 -16.42 4.62 -17.15
C ASN A 258 -15.18 4.13 -17.92
N THR A 259 -14.35 3.33 -17.28
CA THR A 259 -13.12 2.82 -17.86
C THR A 259 -13.00 1.30 -17.63
N ASN A 260 -12.26 0.61 -18.51
CA ASN A 260 -11.89 -0.79 -18.31
C ASN A 260 -11.16 -1.01 -16.96
N LEU A 261 -10.52 0.06 -16.46
CA LEU A 261 -9.87 0.08 -15.16
C LEU A 261 -10.83 -0.20 -14.01
N GLN A 262 -12.06 0.34 -14.03
CA GLN A 262 -13.06 0.05 -12.99
C GLN A 262 -13.40 -1.43 -12.88
N TYR A 263 -13.51 -2.11 -14.02
CA TYR A 263 -13.74 -3.56 -14.04
C TYR A 263 -12.57 -4.32 -13.40
N ASN A 264 -11.33 -3.94 -13.77
CA ASN A 264 -10.11 -4.54 -13.21
C ASN A 264 -9.99 -4.29 -11.70
N LEU A 265 -10.25 -3.08 -11.23
CA LEU A 265 -10.22 -2.73 -9.81
C LEU A 265 -11.27 -3.50 -9.00
N LYS A 266 -12.51 -3.61 -9.50
CA LYS A 266 -13.55 -4.44 -8.88
C LYS A 266 -13.15 -5.91 -8.79
N LYS A 267 -12.50 -6.43 -9.84
CA LYS A 267 -11.99 -7.80 -9.84
C LYS A 267 -10.89 -8.00 -8.80
N ILE A 268 -9.97 -7.04 -8.64
CA ILE A 268 -8.94 -7.07 -7.59
C ILE A 268 -9.59 -7.10 -6.21
N LEU A 269 -10.57 -6.24 -5.93
CA LEU A 269 -11.30 -6.23 -4.66
C LEU A 269 -12.02 -7.56 -4.39
N HIS A 270 -12.68 -8.12 -5.41
CA HIS A 270 -13.32 -9.42 -5.28
C HIS A 270 -12.31 -10.54 -4.93
N GLU A 271 -11.16 -10.56 -5.61
CA GLU A 271 -10.11 -11.55 -5.35
C GLU A 271 -9.50 -11.39 -3.93
N ILE A 272 -9.34 -10.16 -3.44
CA ILE A 272 -8.91 -9.89 -2.06
C ILE A 272 -9.93 -10.47 -1.08
N LYS A 273 -11.21 -10.11 -1.25
CA LYS A 273 -12.29 -10.57 -0.39
C LYS A 273 -12.40 -12.09 -0.34
N VAL A 274 -12.32 -12.76 -1.50
CA VAL A 274 -12.34 -14.22 -1.57
C VAL A 274 -11.14 -14.86 -0.87
N TYR A 275 -9.96 -14.22 -0.89
CA TYR A 275 -8.80 -14.72 -0.13
C TYR A 275 -9.01 -14.57 1.38
N GLU A 276 -9.51 -13.42 1.83
CA GLU A 276 -9.75 -13.14 3.24
C GLU A 276 -10.81 -14.08 3.83
N GLU A 277 -11.94 -14.27 3.13
CA GLU A 277 -13.05 -15.12 3.58
C GLU A 277 -12.72 -16.62 3.58
N LYS A 278 -11.93 -17.10 2.64
CA LYS A 278 -11.64 -18.54 2.48
C LYS A 278 -10.39 -19.02 3.20
N ASN A 279 -9.74 -18.18 4.01
CA ASN A 279 -8.43 -18.51 4.60
C ASN A 279 -7.43 -19.09 3.55
N GLY A 280 -7.51 -18.59 2.32
CA GLY A 280 -6.92 -19.20 1.14
C GLY A 280 -5.40 -19.31 1.20
N GLY A 281 -4.88 -20.53 0.98
CA GLY A 281 -3.48 -20.86 0.98
C GLY A 281 -2.70 -20.42 -0.28
N VAL A 282 -1.46 -20.87 -0.40
CA VAL A 282 -0.50 -20.53 -1.48
C VAL A 282 -1.06 -20.69 -2.88
N GLN A 283 -1.86 -21.72 -3.14
CA GLN A 283 -2.49 -21.97 -4.46
C GLN A 283 -3.37 -20.79 -4.90
N SER A 284 -4.13 -20.23 -3.97
CA SER A 284 -4.98 -19.07 -4.19
C SER A 284 -4.15 -17.83 -4.55
N LEU A 285 -3.06 -17.59 -3.81
CA LEU A 285 -2.13 -16.48 -4.05
C LEU A 285 -1.37 -16.62 -5.38
N LYS A 286 -0.90 -17.82 -5.73
CA LYS A 286 -0.20 -18.08 -7.01
C LYS A 286 -1.08 -17.76 -8.22
N LYS A 287 -2.33 -18.25 -8.23
CA LYS A 287 -3.27 -17.96 -9.32
C LYS A 287 -3.50 -16.45 -9.48
N ARG A 288 -3.55 -15.72 -8.38
CA ARG A 288 -3.81 -14.26 -8.33
C ARG A 288 -2.61 -13.44 -8.77
N LYS A 289 -1.38 -13.78 -8.35
CA LYS A 289 -0.14 -13.09 -8.75
C LYS A 289 0.05 -13.10 -10.28
N ILE A 290 -0.30 -14.19 -10.95
CA ILE A 290 -0.25 -14.30 -12.41
C ILE A 290 -1.29 -13.36 -13.06
N ARG A 291 -2.50 -13.27 -12.50
CA ARG A 291 -3.55 -12.39 -13.01
C ARG A 291 -3.19 -10.91 -12.80
N TRP A 292 -2.61 -10.54 -11.66
CA TRP A 292 -2.23 -9.15 -11.36
C TRP A 292 -1.13 -8.65 -12.30
N LYS A 293 -0.10 -9.46 -12.59
CA LYS A 293 0.91 -9.09 -13.59
C LYS A 293 0.31 -8.88 -14.99
N LYS A 294 -0.65 -9.71 -15.40
CA LYS A 294 -1.29 -9.58 -16.71
C LYS A 294 -2.31 -8.44 -16.80
N SER A 295 -3.06 -8.15 -15.73
CA SER A 295 -4.10 -7.13 -15.76
C SER A 295 -3.58 -5.70 -15.60
N VAL A 296 -2.40 -5.51 -15.01
CA VAL A 296 -1.81 -4.18 -14.80
C VAL A 296 -0.81 -3.83 -15.91
N VAL A 297 -0.18 -4.82 -16.55
CA VAL A 297 0.87 -4.58 -17.58
C VAL A 297 0.34 -4.56 -19.01
N THR A 298 -0.83 -5.12 -19.28
CA THR A 298 -1.34 -5.24 -20.67
C THR A 298 -2.28 -4.12 -21.12
N ASN A 299 -2.58 -3.14 -20.28
CA ASN A 299 -3.40 -1.98 -20.66
C ASN A 299 -2.70 -0.63 -20.48
N CYS A 300 -1.38 -0.61 -20.43
CA CYS A 300 -0.55 0.61 -20.41
C CYS A 300 0.36 0.67 -21.66
N THR A 301 -0.17 0.26 -22.81
CA THR A 301 0.40 0.59 -24.13
C THR A 301 -0.67 1.22 -24.98
#